data_c099735903350f3697902a3ea74b405f
#
_entry.id   c099735903350f3697902a3ea74b405f
#
_cell.length_a   1.000
_cell.length_b   1.000
_cell.length_c   1.000
_cell.angle_alpha   90.00
_cell.angle_beta   90.00
_cell.angle_gamma   90.00
#
_symmetry.space_group_name_H-M   'P 1'
#
loop_
_entity.id
_entity.type
_entity.pdbx_description
1 polymer ?
#
loop_
_entity_poly.entity_id
_entity_poly.type
_entity_poly.pdbx_seq_one_letter_code
_entity_poly.pdbx_strand_id
1 'polypeptide(L)'
;MALSKIDVANMVTGATPVANGGTGLTSGFANGVTMADQWRLTTDFTGVANPITSNLEQNDSSGNGVPIGSSMTESSGIFTFPSTGIYMIVSSLTARGNNGSGASSESEFRLTLKVTTDNSSYTEVAFNATGVEEHDYSSANSHYIFDVTNTTTHKCSFRVFNGNSSMTHGDSGKNETHMTFIRLGDT
;
A
#
# COMPACT_ATOMS: atom_id res chain seq x y z
N MET A 1 5.04 37.45 45.94
CA MET A 1 5.85 37.63 44.70
C MET A 1 5.17 36.79 43.62
N ALA A 2 4.57 37.42 42.61
CA ALA A 2 3.99 36.69 41.50
C ALA A 2 5.14 36.15 40.63
N LEU A 3 5.16 34.84 40.41
CA LEU A 3 6.07 34.24 39.45
C LEU A 3 5.73 34.83 38.06
N SER A 4 6.64 35.60 37.49
CA SER A 4 6.54 36.05 36.11
C SER A 4 6.48 34.82 35.20
N LYS A 5 5.69 34.92 34.13
CA LYS A 5 5.56 33.85 33.10
C LYS A 5 6.96 33.45 32.63
N ILE A 6 7.24 32.13 32.70
CA ILE A 6 8.44 31.55 32.10
C ILE A 6 8.22 31.56 30.59
N ASP A 7 9.04 32.31 29.86
CA ASP A 7 9.04 32.30 28.40
C ASP A 7 9.82 31.06 27.91
N VAL A 8 9.08 29.98 27.59
CA VAL A 8 9.66 28.71 27.14
C VAL A 8 10.42 28.88 25.82
N ALA A 9 10.05 29.85 24.98
CA ALA A 9 10.71 30.09 23.70
C ALA A 9 12.18 30.48 23.84
N ASN A 10 12.52 31.18 24.96
CA ASN A 10 13.89 31.68 25.21
C ASN A 10 14.69 30.81 26.21
N MET A 11 14.06 29.83 26.82
CA MET A 11 14.70 29.05 27.90
C MET A 11 14.94 27.57 27.55
N VAL A 12 14.38 27.07 26.46
CA VAL A 12 14.52 25.67 26.03
C VAL A 12 15.22 25.61 24.69
N THR A 13 16.42 25.05 24.68
CA THR A 13 17.15 24.79 23.43
C THR A 13 16.83 23.35 23.00
N GLY A 14 16.19 23.18 21.84
CA GLY A 14 15.78 21.89 21.31
C GLY A 14 14.33 21.51 21.63
N ALA A 15 13.95 20.26 21.37
CA ALA A 15 12.60 19.76 21.63
C ALA A 15 12.38 19.54 23.14
N THR A 16 11.26 20.04 23.65
CA THR A 16 10.83 19.70 25.03
C THR A 16 10.47 18.21 25.06
N PRO A 17 11.03 17.40 25.99
CA PRO A 17 10.67 15.99 26.12
C PRO A 17 9.17 15.79 26.34
N VAL A 18 8.62 14.68 25.84
CA VAL A 18 7.20 14.33 25.99
C VAL A 18 6.81 14.22 27.46
N ALA A 19 7.70 13.72 28.33
CA ALA A 19 7.50 13.64 29.78
C ALA A 19 7.27 15.01 30.45
N ASN A 20 7.69 16.10 29.82
CA ASN A 20 7.54 17.46 30.30
C ASN A 20 6.46 18.26 29.53
N GLY A 21 5.54 17.55 28.86
CA GLY A 21 4.45 18.16 28.09
C GLY A 21 4.85 18.66 26.70
N GLY A 22 6.04 18.35 26.23
CA GLY A 22 6.47 18.65 24.86
C GLY A 22 5.97 17.58 23.86
N THR A 23 6.03 17.92 22.58
CA THR A 23 5.68 16.97 21.51
C THR A 23 6.84 16.04 21.15
N GLY A 24 8.05 16.27 21.69
CA GLY A 24 9.25 15.53 21.34
C GLY A 24 9.85 15.89 19.97
N LEU A 25 9.29 16.87 19.29
CA LEU A 25 9.65 17.23 17.92
C LEU A 25 10.44 18.52 17.84
N THR A 26 11.42 18.53 16.96
CA THR A 26 12.20 19.73 16.61
C THR A 26 11.63 20.49 15.40
N SER A 27 10.64 19.93 14.71
CA SER A 27 9.95 20.55 13.57
C SER A 27 8.44 20.31 13.68
N GLY A 28 7.65 21.26 13.20
CA GLY A 28 6.25 21.50 13.51
C GLY A 28 5.19 20.48 13.14
N PHE A 29 5.53 19.21 12.85
CA PHE A 29 4.55 18.14 12.67
C PHE A 29 4.77 17.03 13.71
N ALA A 30 3.98 17.11 14.79
CA ALA A 30 3.87 16.03 15.74
C ALA A 30 3.18 14.83 15.07
N ASN A 31 3.86 13.71 14.93
CA ASN A 31 3.27 12.41 14.58
C ASN A 31 2.49 12.36 13.25
N GLY A 32 2.94 13.09 12.23
CA GLY A 32 2.42 12.92 10.87
C GLY A 32 2.80 11.56 10.29
N VAL A 33 2.15 11.19 9.19
CA VAL A 33 2.54 10.02 8.40
C VAL A 33 3.99 10.19 7.94
N THR A 34 4.88 9.28 8.39
CA THR A 34 6.31 9.33 8.09
C THR A 34 6.68 8.56 6.83
N MET A 35 5.78 7.69 6.39
CA MET A 35 5.91 6.92 5.16
C MET A 35 4.53 6.65 4.57
N ALA A 36 4.36 7.00 3.29
CA ALA A 36 3.26 6.54 2.47
C ALA A 36 3.76 6.37 1.03
N ASP A 37 3.34 5.28 0.40
CA ASP A 37 3.75 4.91 -0.95
C ASP A 37 2.61 4.24 -1.70
N GLN A 38 2.56 4.44 -3.03
CA GLN A 38 1.57 3.82 -3.88
C GLN A 38 2.24 3.18 -5.10
N TRP A 39 1.75 2.01 -5.44
CA TRP A 39 2.13 1.25 -6.61
C TRP A 39 0.90 0.88 -7.41
N ARG A 40 0.99 0.90 -8.72
CA ARG A 40 -0.10 0.59 -9.63
C ARG A 40 0.30 -0.42 -10.68
N LEU A 41 -0.68 -1.08 -11.22
CA LEU A 41 -0.55 -1.85 -12.43
C LEU A 41 -0.64 -0.90 -13.63
N THR A 42 0.35 -0.95 -14.52
CA THR A 42 0.45 -0.02 -15.66
C THR A 42 -0.25 -0.50 -16.93
N THR A 43 -0.54 -1.80 -17.01
CA THR A 43 -1.05 -2.43 -18.23
C THR A 43 -1.99 -3.57 -17.86
N ASP A 44 -3.07 -3.70 -18.58
CA ASP A 44 -4.02 -4.81 -18.46
C ASP A 44 -3.33 -6.16 -18.63
N PHE A 45 -3.81 -7.15 -17.90
CA PHE A 45 -3.48 -8.56 -18.17
C PHE A 45 -4.68 -9.46 -17.91
N THR A 46 -4.66 -10.64 -18.51
CA THR A 46 -5.66 -11.69 -18.32
C THR A 46 -5.07 -12.88 -17.59
N GLY A 47 -5.93 -13.63 -16.90
CA GLY A 47 -5.52 -14.86 -16.23
C GLY A 47 -4.97 -14.63 -14.82
N VAL A 48 -4.49 -15.73 -14.24
CA VAL A 48 -3.98 -15.78 -12.87
C VAL A 48 -2.55 -15.27 -12.81
N ALA A 49 -2.24 -14.42 -11.84
CA ALA A 49 -0.88 -14.02 -11.47
C ALA A 49 -0.63 -14.29 -9.98
N ASN A 50 0.42 -15.04 -9.64
CA ASN A 50 0.76 -15.37 -8.26
C ASN A 50 2.28 -15.46 -8.03
N PRO A 51 2.93 -14.38 -7.60
CA PRO A 51 2.42 -13.01 -7.49
C PRO A 51 2.28 -12.29 -8.85
N ILE A 52 1.79 -11.05 -8.83
CA ILE A 52 1.91 -10.13 -9.96
C ILE A 52 3.39 -9.74 -10.05
N THR A 53 4.10 -10.15 -11.11
CA THR A 53 5.57 -10.00 -11.23
C THR A 53 6.00 -8.92 -12.22
N SER A 54 5.07 -8.31 -12.95
CA SER A 54 5.38 -7.35 -14.02
C SER A 54 4.33 -6.25 -14.09
N ASN A 55 4.69 -5.18 -14.81
CA ASN A 55 3.83 -4.01 -15.02
C ASN A 55 3.43 -3.29 -13.70
N LEU A 56 4.28 -3.43 -12.67
CA LEU A 56 4.14 -2.70 -11.43
C LEU A 56 5.01 -1.44 -11.49
N GLU A 57 4.41 -0.30 -11.20
CA GLU A 57 5.07 1.00 -11.20
C GLU A 57 4.75 1.73 -9.90
N GLN A 58 5.77 2.34 -9.31
CA GLN A 58 5.57 3.28 -8.23
C GLN A 58 4.90 4.55 -8.77
N ASN A 59 3.91 5.07 -8.05
CA ASN A 59 3.29 6.32 -8.39
C ASN A 59 4.22 7.49 -8.02
N ASP A 60 5.13 7.82 -8.91
CA ASP A 60 6.15 8.85 -8.75
C ASP A 60 6.02 10.00 -9.76
N SER A 61 4.93 10.02 -10.53
CA SER A 61 4.69 11.02 -11.58
C SER A 61 4.62 12.42 -11.00
N SER A 62 5.47 13.30 -11.50
CA SER A 62 5.54 14.71 -11.12
C SER A 62 4.15 15.37 -11.11
N GLY A 63 3.72 15.83 -9.95
CA GLY A 63 2.43 16.50 -9.75
C GLY A 63 1.25 15.59 -9.37
N ASN A 64 1.41 14.27 -9.39
CA ASN A 64 0.32 13.31 -9.13
C ASN A 64 0.54 12.34 -7.95
N GLY A 65 1.48 12.62 -7.13
CA GLY A 65 1.78 11.84 -5.96
C GLY A 65 3.26 11.45 -5.95
N VAL A 66 3.92 11.87 -4.91
CA VAL A 66 5.26 11.43 -4.56
C VAL A 66 5.16 10.68 -3.25
N PRO A 67 5.96 9.64 -3.04
CA PRO A 67 6.01 8.96 -1.76
C PRO A 67 6.31 9.94 -0.62
N ILE A 68 5.72 9.72 0.53
CA ILE A 68 6.11 10.40 1.76
C ILE A 68 7.23 9.58 2.40
N GLY A 69 8.35 10.20 2.68
CA GLY A 69 9.50 9.53 3.31
C GLY A 69 10.14 8.46 2.41
N SER A 70 10.51 7.34 2.99
CA SER A 70 11.14 6.23 2.26
C SER A 70 10.10 5.36 1.56
N SER A 71 10.44 4.90 0.35
CA SER A 71 9.54 4.10 -0.48
C SER A 71 9.66 2.60 -0.20
N MET A 72 8.62 1.85 -0.55
CA MET A 72 8.72 0.40 -0.75
C MET A 72 9.72 0.10 -1.89
N THR A 73 10.32 -1.06 -1.84
CA THR A 73 11.03 -1.61 -3.01
C THR A 73 10.32 -2.85 -3.52
N GLU A 74 10.19 -2.95 -4.83
CA GLU A 74 9.56 -4.09 -5.50
C GLU A 74 10.59 -4.84 -6.35
N SER A 75 10.53 -6.16 -6.29
CA SER A 75 11.31 -7.03 -7.16
C SER A 75 10.55 -8.32 -7.43
N SER A 76 10.20 -8.57 -8.68
CA SER A 76 9.48 -9.78 -9.13
C SER A 76 8.19 -10.05 -8.34
N GLY A 77 7.42 -9.00 -8.04
CA GLY A 77 6.15 -9.05 -7.31
C GLY A 77 6.28 -9.11 -5.79
N ILE A 78 7.49 -9.04 -5.26
CA ILE A 78 7.76 -9.02 -3.82
C ILE A 78 8.07 -7.62 -3.35
N PHE A 79 7.26 -7.12 -2.41
CA PHE A 79 7.42 -5.81 -1.81
C PHE A 79 8.19 -5.91 -0.49
N THR A 80 9.22 -5.06 -0.36
CA THR A 80 10.06 -4.94 0.83
C THR A 80 9.79 -3.61 1.52
N PHE A 81 9.55 -3.66 2.82
CA PHE A 81 9.29 -2.49 3.66
C PHE A 81 10.60 -1.73 3.95
N PRO A 82 10.59 -0.38 3.91
CA PRO A 82 11.82 0.41 4.13
C PRO A 82 12.27 0.46 5.59
N SER A 83 11.38 0.23 6.53
CA SER A 83 11.66 0.23 7.98
C SER A 83 10.73 -0.71 8.71
N THR A 84 11.04 -1.03 9.96
CA THR A 84 10.11 -1.69 10.88
C THR A 84 8.97 -0.73 11.26
N GLY A 85 7.84 -1.28 11.69
CA GLY A 85 6.66 -0.50 12.09
C GLY A 85 5.35 -1.19 11.75
N ILE A 86 4.27 -0.58 12.16
CA ILE A 86 2.90 -1.03 11.85
C ILE A 86 2.46 -0.35 10.56
N TYR A 87 2.11 -1.16 9.57
CA TYR A 87 1.70 -0.69 8.24
C TYR A 87 0.24 -0.99 7.96
N MET A 88 -0.47 0.00 7.43
CA MET A 88 -1.72 -0.24 6.73
C MET A 88 -1.42 -0.49 5.25
N ILE A 89 -1.86 -1.63 4.74
CA ILE A 89 -1.75 -2.03 3.34
C ILE A 89 -3.16 -2.01 2.76
N VAL A 90 -3.39 -1.20 1.75
CA VAL A 90 -4.65 -1.17 1.00
C VAL A 90 -4.40 -1.75 -0.37
N SER A 91 -5.27 -2.65 -0.82
CA SER A 91 -5.25 -3.16 -2.18
C SER A 91 -6.59 -2.89 -2.88
N SER A 92 -6.50 -2.39 -4.08
CA SER A 92 -7.63 -2.05 -4.94
C SER A 92 -7.53 -2.84 -6.24
N LEU A 93 -8.61 -3.49 -6.59
CA LEU A 93 -8.75 -4.24 -7.84
C LEU A 93 -9.77 -3.52 -8.71
N THR A 94 -9.41 -3.30 -9.97
CA THR A 94 -10.36 -3.00 -11.03
C THR A 94 -10.36 -4.16 -12.03
N ALA A 95 -11.48 -4.84 -12.11
CA ALA A 95 -11.74 -5.91 -13.06
C ALA A 95 -12.51 -5.34 -14.26
N ARG A 96 -12.20 -5.84 -15.44
CA ARG A 96 -12.93 -5.52 -16.68
C ARG A 96 -13.37 -6.80 -17.38
N GLY A 97 -14.65 -6.86 -17.72
CA GLY A 97 -15.18 -7.92 -18.57
C GLY A 97 -14.56 -7.87 -19.97
N ASN A 98 -14.30 -9.03 -20.55
CA ASN A 98 -13.69 -9.12 -21.87
C ASN A 98 -14.66 -8.62 -22.97
N ASN A 99 -14.15 -7.90 -23.96
CA ASN A 99 -14.91 -7.36 -25.09
C ASN A 99 -14.84 -8.26 -26.35
N GLY A 100 -14.23 -9.43 -26.25
CA GLY A 100 -13.99 -10.32 -27.41
C GLY A 100 -15.08 -11.35 -27.64
N SER A 101 -15.08 -11.97 -28.84
CA SER A 101 -15.92 -13.15 -29.12
C SER A 101 -15.57 -14.26 -28.13
N GLY A 102 -16.54 -14.71 -27.35
CA GLY A 102 -16.33 -15.66 -26.26
C GLY A 102 -16.06 -14.99 -24.91
N ALA A 103 -16.33 -13.67 -24.81
CA ALA A 103 -16.37 -12.99 -23.55
C ALA A 103 -17.33 -13.69 -22.58
N SER A 104 -16.94 -13.79 -21.34
CA SER A 104 -17.74 -14.41 -20.30
C SER A 104 -17.74 -13.50 -19.08
N SER A 105 -18.86 -13.48 -18.41
CA SER A 105 -18.95 -12.92 -17.08
C SER A 105 -18.07 -13.72 -16.13
N GLU A 106 -17.35 -13.03 -15.27
CA GLU A 106 -16.57 -13.63 -14.19
C GLU A 106 -17.31 -13.51 -12.89
N SER A 107 -17.67 -14.63 -12.29
CA SER A 107 -18.38 -14.66 -11.01
C SER A 107 -17.47 -14.37 -9.82
N GLU A 108 -16.18 -14.62 -9.96
CA GLU A 108 -15.19 -14.37 -8.91
C GLU A 108 -13.86 -13.87 -9.50
N PHE A 109 -13.67 -12.58 -9.37
CA PHE A 109 -12.42 -11.90 -9.67
C PHE A 109 -11.80 -11.44 -8.35
N ARG A 110 -10.58 -11.88 -8.04
CA ARG A 110 -10.00 -11.67 -6.72
C ARG A 110 -8.59 -11.09 -6.79
N LEU A 111 -8.33 -10.06 -5.96
CA LEU A 111 -6.98 -9.63 -5.60
C LEU A 111 -6.71 -10.02 -4.15
N THR A 112 -5.68 -10.79 -3.92
CA THR A 112 -5.30 -11.32 -2.61
C THR A 112 -3.97 -10.74 -2.15
N LEU A 113 -3.94 -10.20 -0.94
CA LEU A 113 -2.71 -9.84 -0.25
C LEU A 113 -2.14 -11.05 0.47
N LYS A 114 -0.87 -11.31 0.22
CA LYS A 114 -0.09 -12.35 0.91
C LYS A 114 1.07 -11.71 1.66
N VAL A 115 1.30 -12.14 2.89
CA VAL A 115 2.44 -11.69 3.70
C VAL A 115 3.30 -12.86 4.15
N THR A 116 4.56 -12.56 4.44
CA THR A 116 5.49 -13.51 5.05
C THR A 116 6.24 -12.83 6.21
N THR A 117 6.63 -13.62 7.21
CA THR A 117 7.48 -13.20 8.32
C THR A 117 8.83 -13.93 8.33
N ASP A 118 9.04 -14.86 7.40
CA ASP A 118 10.25 -15.68 7.26
C ASP A 118 10.92 -15.56 5.87
N ASN A 119 10.37 -14.71 5.00
CA ASN A 119 10.78 -14.51 3.58
C ASN A 119 10.70 -15.80 2.73
N SER A 120 9.90 -16.76 3.11
CA SER A 120 9.74 -18.03 2.37
C SER A 120 8.30 -18.48 2.27
N SER A 121 7.56 -18.49 3.37
CA SER A 121 6.18 -18.96 3.45
C SER A 121 5.21 -17.79 3.41
N TYR A 122 4.46 -17.66 2.33
CA TYR A 122 3.48 -16.58 2.14
C TYR A 122 2.07 -17.03 2.49
N THR A 123 1.45 -16.37 3.45
CA THR A 123 0.08 -16.61 3.90
C THR A 123 -0.86 -15.55 3.32
N GLU A 124 -2.02 -15.98 2.83
CA GLU A 124 -3.10 -15.07 2.43
C GLU A 124 -3.75 -14.47 3.67
N VAL A 125 -3.75 -13.13 3.78
CA VAL A 125 -4.23 -12.41 4.98
C VAL A 125 -5.41 -11.50 4.70
N ALA A 126 -5.58 -11.08 3.46
CA ALA A 126 -6.73 -10.30 3.02
C ALA A 126 -6.97 -10.52 1.53
N PHE A 127 -8.21 -10.43 1.11
CA PHE A 127 -8.56 -10.37 -0.30
C PHE A 127 -9.76 -9.46 -0.51
N ASN A 128 -9.85 -8.95 -1.71
CA ASN A 128 -11.09 -8.38 -2.23
C ASN A 128 -11.56 -9.23 -3.41
N ALA A 129 -12.86 -9.33 -3.57
CA ALA A 129 -13.46 -10.08 -4.65
C ALA A 129 -14.64 -9.32 -5.24
N THR A 130 -14.83 -9.45 -6.54
CA THR A 130 -15.96 -8.91 -7.28
C THR A 130 -16.31 -9.81 -8.44
N GLY A 131 -17.56 -9.73 -8.90
CA GLY A 131 -17.94 -10.25 -10.21
C GLY A 131 -17.85 -9.14 -11.24
N VAL A 132 -17.66 -9.49 -12.50
CA VAL A 132 -17.70 -8.55 -13.61
C VAL A 132 -18.48 -9.16 -14.78
N GLU A 133 -19.44 -8.40 -15.29
CA GLU A 133 -20.19 -8.76 -16.49
C GLU A 133 -19.38 -8.44 -17.75
N GLU A 134 -19.78 -9.04 -18.86
CA GLU A 134 -19.24 -8.74 -20.18
C GLU A 134 -19.35 -7.23 -20.50
N HIS A 135 -18.27 -6.61 -20.98
CA HIS A 135 -18.14 -5.19 -21.28
C HIS A 135 -18.18 -4.21 -20.11
N ASP A 136 -18.37 -4.70 -18.87
CA ASP A 136 -18.46 -3.86 -17.68
C ASP A 136 -17.15 -3.77 -16.91
N TYR A 137 -17.11 -2.83 -15.98
CA TYR A 137 -16.06 -2.69 -14.97
C TYR A 137 -16.64 -2.98 -13.59
N SER A 138 -15.82 -3.56 -12.75
CA SER A 138 -16.16 -3.76 -11.34
C SER A 138 -14.91 -3.55 -10.50
N SER A 139 -15.08 -3.00 -9.30
CA SER A 139 -13.96 -2.73 -8.40
C SER A 139 -14.24 -3.23 -7.00
N ALA A 140 -13.19 -3.65 -6.31
CA ALA A 140 -13.23 -4.07 -4.92
C ALA A 140 -11.95 -3.65 -4.20
N ASN A 141 -12.07 -3.42 -2.88
CA ASN A 141 -10.96 -3.00 -2.04
C ASN A 141 -10.84 -3.89 -0.81
N SER A 142 -9.64 -4.08 -0.33
CA SER A 142 -9.35 -4.64 0.99
C SER A 142 -8.21 -3.90 1.66
N HIS A 143 -8.12 -4.03 2.98
CA HIS A 143 -7.05 -3.46 3.77
C HIS A 143 -6.63 -4.43 4.85
N TYR A 144 -5.36 -4.31 5.26
CA TYR A 144 -4.76 -5.15 6.30
C TYR A 144 -3.75 -4.35 7.11
N ILE A 145 -3.71 -4.59 8.41
CA ILE A 145 -2.68 -4.02 9.29
C ILE A 145 -1.61 -5.07 9.51
N PHE A 146 -0.37 -4.75 9.16
CA PHE A 146 0.77 -5.64 9.23
C PHE A 146 1.86 -5.06 10.14
N ASP A 147 2.25 -5.82 11.16
CA ASP A 147 3.37 -5.48 12.02
C ASP A 147 4.67 -6.01 11.41
N VAL A 148 5.53 -5.10 10.95
CA VAL A 148 6.81 -5.39 10.32
C VAL A 148 7.91 -5.23 11.35
N THR A 149 8.26 -6.31 12.02
CA THR A 149 9.32 -6.33 13.04
C THR A 149 10.73 -6.55 12.46
N ASN A 150 10.82 -6.99 11.21
CA ASN A 150 12.11 -7.25 10.52
C ASN A 150 11.95 -7.07 9.01
N THR A 151 12.60 -6.06 8.43
CA THR A 151 12.51 -5.74 7.00
C THR A 151 13.19 -6.77 6.09
N THR A 152 14.06 -7.63 6.61
CA THR A 152 14.69 -8.70 5.82
C THR A 152 13.73 -9.85 5.60
N THR A 153 12.92 -10.20 6.58
CA THR A 153 12.04 -11.38 6.54
C THR A 153 10.56 -11.04 6.30
N HIS A 154 10.11 -9.86 6.71
CA HIS A 154 8.72 -9.43 6.51
C HIS A 154 8.55 -8.79 5.14
N LYS A 155 7.77 -9.45 4.31
CA LYS A 155 7.49 -9.03 2.92
C LYS A 155 6.00 -9.18 2.64
N CYS A 156 5.56 -8.58 1.53
CA CYS A 156 4.23 -8.87 1.01
C CYS A 156 4.25 -9.02 -0.51
N SER A 157 3.21 -9.62 -1.04
CA SER A 157 2.97 -9.82 -2.46
C SER A 157 1.48 -9.85 -2.76
N PHE A 158 1.12 -9.67 -4.01
CA PHE A 158 -0.27 -9.63 -4.45
C PHE A 158 -0.51 -10.71 -5.52
N ARG A 159 -1.61 -11.42 -5.37
CA ARG A 159 -2.07 -12.44 -6.31
C ARG A 159 -3.39 -12.00 -6.92
N VAL A 160 -3.50 -12.12 -8.23
CA VAL A 160 -4.79 -12.06 -8.92
C VAL A 160 -5.25 -13.47 -9.24
N PHE A 161 -6.52 -13.71 -9.00
CA PHE A 161 -7.25 -14.88 -9.46
C PHE A 161 -8.44 -14.43 -10.29
N ASN A 162 -8.53 -14.94 -11.50
CA ASN A 162 -9.76 -14.92 -12.29
C ASN A 162 -9.88 -16.27 -13.06
N GLY A 163 -11.09 -16.75 -13.25
CA GLY A 163 -11.34 -18.05 -13.86
C GLY A 163 -11.41 -18.02 -15.38
N ASN A 164 -11.51 -16.84 -15.98
CA ASN A 164 -11.82 -16.68 -17.41
C ASN A 164 -10.90 -15.67 -18.10
N SER A 165 -11.26 -15.23 -19.28
CA SER A 165 -10.53 -14.25 -20.09
C SER A 165 -10.77 -12.78 -19.71
N SER A 166 -11.42 -12.53 -18.59
CA SER A 166 -11.58 -11.17 -18.05
C SER A 166 -10.24 -10.55 -17.65
N MET A 167 -10.16 -9.24 -17.65
CA MET A 167 -8.90 -8.51 -17.49
C MET A 167 -8.78 -7.88 -16.10
N THR A 168 -7.61 -8.01 -15.50
CA THR A 168 -7.16 -7.09 -14.46
C THR A 168 -6.76 -5.80 -15.13
N HIS A 169 -7.46 -4.71 -14.81
CA HIS A 169 -7.26 -3.43 -15.48
C HIS A 169 -6.09 -2.67 -14.86
N GLY A 170 -5.21 -2.18 -15.72
CA GLY A 170 -4.04 -1.38 -15.37
C GLY A 170 -3.90 -0.18 -16.29
N ASP A 171 -3.41 0.94 -15.75
CA ASP A 171 -3.20 2.19 -16.49
C ASP A 171 -1.98 2.92 -15.92
N SER A 172 -1.05 3.34 -16.78
CA SER A 172 0.15 4.07 -16.36
C SER A 172 -0.11 5.52 -15.93
N GLY A 173 -1.27 6.07 -16.26
CA GLY A 173 -1.68 7.44 -15.91
C GLY A 173 -2.62 7.53 -14.71
N LYS A 174 -3.19 6.41 -14.26
CA LYS A 174 -4.21 6.36 -13.21
C LYS A 174 -4.05 5.14 -12.33
N ASN A 175 -4.52 5.25 -11.09
CA ASN A 175 -4.60 4.14 -10.14
C ASN A 175 -5.89 3.34 -10.37
N GLU A 176 -5.85 2.37 -11.27
CA GLU A 176 -6.91 1.39 -11.47
C GLU A 176 -6.73 0.21 -10.51
N THR A 177 -5.95 -0.80 -10.87
CA THR A 177 -5.50 -1.79 -9.89
C THR A 177 -4.23 -1.27 -9.22
N HIS A 178 -4.27 -1.09 -7.89
CA HIS A 178 -3.18 -0.44 -7.17
C HIS A 178 -3.05 -0.90 -5.72
N MET A 179 -1.91 -0.61 -5.11
CA MET A 179 -1.55 -0.90 -3.73
C MET A 179 -1.07 0.36 -3.05
N THR A 180 -1.53 0.60 -1.82
CA THR A 180 -1.09 1.71 -0.98
C THR A 180 -0.52 1.19 0.33
N PHE A 181 0.61 1.73 0.72
CA PHE A 181 1.32 1.39 1.95
C PHE A 181 1.46 2.63 2.81
N ILE A 182 0.99 2.59 4.05
CA ILE A 182 1.07 3.70 4.99
C ILE A 182 1.62 3.18 6.31
N ARG A 183 2.75 3.73 6.75
CA ARG A 183 3.29 3.43 8.07
C ARG A 183 2.52 4.23 9.14
N LEU A 184 1.87 3.52 10.04
CA LEU A 184 1.03 4.10 11.09
C LEU A 184 1.83 4.48 12.34
N GLY A 185 2.92 3.74 12.61
CA GLY A 185 3.72 3.96 13.81
C GLY A 185 4.83 2.90 13.99
N ASP A 186 5.45 2.90 15.16
CA ASP A 186 6.46 1.91 15.55
C ASP A 186 5.81 0.59 15.96
N THR A 187 6.60 -0.50 15.94
CA THR A 187 6.23 -1.84 16.40
C THR A 187 6.19 -1.89 17.92
#